data_ced02c2446a42fece1f270d2b3966921
#
_entry.id   ced02c2446a42fece1f270d2b3966921
#
_cell.length_a   1.000
_cell.length_b   1.000
_cell.length_c   1.000
_cell.angle_alpha   90.00
_cell.angle_beta   90.00
_cell.angle_gamma   90.00
#
_symmetry.space_group_name_H-M   'P 1'
#
loop_
_entity.id
_entity.type
_entity.pdbx_description
1 polymer ?
#
loop_
_entity_poly.entity_id
_entity_poly.type
_entity_poly.pdbx_seq_one_letter_code
_entity_poly.pdbx_strand_id
1 'polypeptide(L)'
;MKMAFFSLLITLAATCNRQALEIEVVDTKLLHNLPSASGITKAGENFYVVGDDSPYLFKVDDKGTVLDQTTIYSMEFLNGNRLDKAKKPDFEALETMNGNEILAFGSGAKSPERDIFLHISLEDSTSFKTYQITEFYNHLRSNKTLGGAHLNIEGAAVYHDIIYLFNRGKNVIFSFKYADLIGYIEGINPVFPEPETLLYELPLIDGFQSGFSGATILEEENLVIFTASVEKTGTAYNDGEIAGSFIGTIPIKNNTFSDKYSVASIPSSDTPLKVESVTVAEKTPNGKIRIALVTDDDKGNSLRLNCLLKL
;
A
#
# COMPACT_ATOMS: atom_id res chain seq x y z
N MET A 1 61.78 -10.69 -40.09
CA MET A 1 60.71 -9.68 -40.09
C MET A 1 59.43 -10.39 -39.65
N LYS A 2 59.05 -10.30 -38.36
CA LYS A 2 57.86 -10.92 -37.79
C LYS A 2 56.79 -9.86 -37.68
N MET A 3 55.70 -10.00 -38.45
CA MET A 3 54.52 -9.14 -38.35
C MET A 3 53.67 -9.63 -37.17
N ALA A 4 53.43 -8.77 -36.16
CA ALA A 4 52.50 -9.01 -35.10
C ALA A 4 51.12 -8.52 -35.51
N PHE A 5 50.11 -9.40 -35.54
CA PHE A 5 48.70 -9.04 -35.72
C PHE A 5 48.14 -8.61 -34.36
N PHE A 6 47.78 -7.36 -34.23
CA PHE A 6 46.98 -6.84 -33.08
C PHE A 6 45.51 -7.09 -33.40
N SER A 7 44.90 -8.01 -32.71
CA SER A 7 43.44 -8.24 -32.73
C SER A 7 42.78 -7.24 -31.77
N LEU A 8 42.04 -6.27 -32.32
CA LEU A 8 41.25 -5.31 -31.57
C LEU A 8 39.93 -5.97 -31.17
N LEU A 9 39.81 -6.37 -29.90
CA LEU A 9 38.55 -6.86 -29.31
C LEU A 9 37.66 -5.64 -29.03
N ILE A 10 36.64 -5.41 -29.88
CA ILE A 10 35.59 -4.43 -29.60
C ILE A 10 34.56 -5.10 -28.67
N THR A 11 34.62 -4.83 -27.39
CA THR A 11 33.55 -5.15 -26.44
C THR A 11 32.38 -4.18 -26.66
N LEU A 12 31.33 -4.67 -27.33
CA LEU A 12 30.02 -4.00 -27.32
C LEU A 12 29.47 -4.06 -25.90
N ALA A 13 29.58 -2.98 -25.16
CA ALA A 13 28.81 -2.76 -23.94
C ALA A 13 27.34 -2.56 -24.35
N ALA A 14 26.52 -3.60 -24.22
CA ALA A 14 25.08 -3.43 -24.31
C ALA A 14 24.64 -2.55 -23.11
N THR A 15 24.48 -1.27 -23.34
CA THR A 15 23.80 -0.38 -22.40
C THR A 15 22.33 -0.81 -22.36
N CYS A 16 21.96 -1.60 -21.36
CA CYS A 16 20.57 -1.85 -21.04
C CYS A 16 19.98 -0.50 -20.60
N ASN A 17 19.34 0.19 -21.52
CA ASN A 17 18.61 1.42 -21.24
C ASN A 17 17.35 1.02 -20.45
N ARG A 18 17.46 0.85 -19.14
CA ARG A 18 16.27 0.78 -18.30
C ARG A 18 15.61 2.15 -18.36
N GLN A 19 14.44 2.19 -18.96
CA GLN A 19 13.60 3.37 -18.96
C GLN A 19 13.36 3.77 -17.51
N ALA A 20 13.57 5.03 -17.16
CA ALA A 20 13.31 5.52 -15.81
C ALA A 20 11.80 5.46 -15.55
N LEU A 21 11.42 5.06 -14.34
CA LEU A 21 10.02 5.10 -13.91
C LEU A 21 9.53 6.56 -14.00
N GLU A 22 8.44 6.79 -14.71
CA GLU A 22 7.84 8.13 -14.87
C GLU A 22 6.38 8.09 -14.41
N ILE A 23 5.95 9.14 -13.70
CA ILE A 23 4.55 9.32 -13.28
C ILE A 23 4.05 10.69 -13.75
N GLU A 24 2.83 10.71 -14.28
CA GLU A 24 2.09 11.90 -14.68
C GLU A 24 0.76 11.93 -13.91
N VAL A 25 0.50 12.99 -13.15
CA VAL A 25 -0.80 13.25 -12.53
C VAL A 25 -1.71 13.87 -13.60
N VAL A 26 -2.73 13.10 -14.02
CA VAL A 26 -3.65 13.51 -15.09
C VAL A 26 -4.80 14.33 -14.54
N ASP A 27 -5.32 13.94 -13.37
CA ASP A 27 -6.48 14.57 -12.74
C ASP A 27 -6.43 14.40 -11.23
N THR A 28 -6.97 15.35 -10.50
CA THR A 28 -7.09 15.35 -9.04
C THR A 28 -8.53 15.70 -8.65
N LYS A 29 -9.13 14.89 -7.78
CA LYS A 29 -10.50 15.05 -7.29
C LYS A 29 -10.53 15.07 -5.77
N LEU A 30 -11.27 16.01 -5.19
CA LEU A 30 -11.64 15.98 -3.78
C LEU A 30 -12.68 14.87 -3.57
N LEU A 31 -12.42 13.98 -2.64
CA LEU A 31 -13.36 12.95 -2.20
C LEU A 31 -14.29 13.53 -1.13
N HIS A 32 -15.43 14.06 -1.56
CA HIS A 32 -16.39 14.68 -0.66
C HIS A 32 -16.94 13.67 0.36
N ASN A 33 -16.98 14.07 1.63
CA ASN A 33 -17.48 13.27 2.77
C ASN A 33 -16.68 11.97 3.05
N LEU A 34 -15.49 11.84 2.50
CA LEU A 34 -14.57 10.73 2.78
C LEU A 34 -13.35 11.31 3.49
N PRO A 35 -13.30 11.24 4.84
CA PRO A 35 -12.16 11.75 5.59
C PRO A 35 -10.99 10.79 5.58
N SER A 36 -9.79 11.34 5.66
CA SER A 36 -8.54 10.63 5.99
C SER A 36 -8.33 9.33 5.20
N ALA A 37 -8.49 9.40 3.85
CA ALA A 37 -8.33 8.23 3.00
C ALA A 37 -6.94 7.63 3.14
N SER A 38 -6.87 6.37 3.57
CA SER A 38 -5.65 5.62 3.88
C SER A 38 -5.46 4.38 3.00
N GLY A 39 -6.53 3.69 2.62
CA GLY A 39 -6.48 2.51 1.75
C GLY A 39 -7.39 2.62 0.54
N ILE A 40 -6.90 2.23 -0.64
CA ILE A 40 -7.71 2.12 -1.87
C ILE A 40 -7.43 0.80 -2.58
N THR A 41 -8.50 0.14 -3.04
CA THR A 41 -8.41 -1.01 -3.94
C THR A 41 -9.48 -0.96 -5.01
N LYS A 42 -9.35 -1.76 -6.07
CA LYS A 42 -10.33 -1.85 -7.14
C LYS A 42 -10.96 -3.24 -7.19
N ALA A 43 -12.29 -3.30 -7.19
CA ALA A 43 -13.05 -4.52 -7.42
C ALA A 43 -14.11 -4.28 -8.50
N GLY A 44 -14.02 -5.03 -9.59
CA GLY A 44 -14.86 -4.82 -10.79
C GLY A 44 -14.64 -3.42 -11.37
N GLU A 45 -15.73 -2.68 -11.59
CA GLU A 45 -15.70 -1.34 -12.16
C GLU A 45 -15.50 -0.23 -11.10
N ASN A 46 -15.53 -0.56 -9.80
CA ASN A 46 -15.53 0.42 -8.74
C ASN A 46 -14.23 0.35 -7.91
N PHE A 47 -13.94 1.48 -7.28
CA PHE A 47 -12.91 1.58 -6.27
C PHE A 47 -13.56 1.52 -4.89
N TYR A 48 -12.84 0.92 -3.95
CA TYR A 48 -13.21 0.88 -2.55
C TYR A 48 -12.13 1.59 -1.74
N VAL A 49 -12.56 2.43 -0.81
CA VAL A 49 -11.67 3.28 -0.02
C VAL A 49 -12.03 3.16 1.45
N VAL A 50 -11.03 3.07 2.31
CA VAL A 50 -11.16 3.23 3.76
C VAL A 50 -10.42 4.48 4.19
N GLY A 51 -10.85 5.07 5.31
CA GLY A 51 -10.09 6.10 6.00
C GLY A 51 -9.59 5.58 7.34
N ASP A 52 -8.43 6.05 7.77
CA ASP A 52 -7.76 5.63 9.01
C ASP A 52 -8.64 5.87 10.26
N ASP A 53 -9.43 6.94 10.24
CA ASP A 53 -10.35 7.32 11.31
C ASP A 53 -11.82 7.34 10.85
N SER A 54 -12.16 6.63 9.78
CA SER A 54 -13.52 6.48 9.28
C SER A 54 -14.11 5.11 9.64
N PRO A 55 -15.38 5.02 10.08
CA PRO A 55 -16.03 3.74 10.30
C PRO A 55 -16.60 3.12 9.02
N TYR A 56 -16.30 3.67 7.84
CA TYR A 56 -16.94 3.29 6.60
C TYR A 56 -15.98 2.69 5.57
N LEU A 57 -16.49 1.73 4.80
CA LEU A 57 -15.97 1.37 3.47
C LEU A 57 -16.76 2.19 2.44
N PHE A 58 -16.07 2.99 1.66
CA PHE A 58 -16.67 3.81 0.62
C PHE A 58 -16.53 3.13 -0.75
N LYS A 59 -17.63 3.09 -1.49
CA LYS A 59 -17.63 2.69 -2.90
C LYS A 59 -17.55 3.94 -3.77
N VAL A 60 -16.55 4.02 -4.64
CA VAL A 60 -16.22 5.21 -5.43
C VAL A 60 -16.17 4.84 -6.92
N ASP A 61 -16.75 5.67 -7.78
CA ASP A 61 -16.69 5.46 -9.23
C ASP A 61 -15.32 5.90 -9.83
N ASP A 62 -15.16 5.66 -11.12
CA ASP A 62 -13.92 6.05 -11.85
C ASP A 62 -13.71 7.57 -11.91
N LYS A 63 -14.74 8.38 -11.64
CA LYS A 63 -14.66 9.85 -11.60
C LYS A 63 -14.36 10.40 -10.21
N GLY A 64 -14.25 9.55 -9.20
CA GLY A 64 -14.03 9.97 -7.82
C GLY A 64 -15.31 10.34 -7.07
N THR A 65 -16.48 9.95 -7.58
CA THR A 65 -17.76 10.17 -6.90
C THR A 65 -18.01 9.05 -5.90
N VAL A 66 -18.30 9.38 -4.65
CA VAL A 66 -18.75 8.40 -3.66
C VAL A 66 -20.17 7.95 -4.03
N LEU A 67 -20.32 6.68 -4.38
CA LEU A 67 -21.58 6.05 -4.78
C LEU A 67 -22.35 5.49 -3.60
N ASP A 68 -21.62 4.97 -2.61
CA ASP A 68 -22.17 4.29 -1.44
C ASP A 68 -21.16 4.27 -0.30
N GLN A 69 -21.65 4.05 0.93
CA GLN A 69 -20.83 3.81 2.11
C GLN A 69 -21.44 2.71 2.98
N THR A 70 -20.64 1.73 3.36
CA THR A 70 -21.04 0.63 4.25
C THR A 70 -20.34 0.82 5.59
N THR A 71 -21.09 0.78 6.69
CA THR A 71 -20.51 0.81 8.05
C THR A 71 -19.78 -0.50 8.31
N ILE A 72 -18.47 -0.43 8.56
CA ILE A 72 -17.58 -1.59 8.80
C ILE A 72 -16.94 -1.57 10.19
N TYR A 73 -17.16 -0.50 10.96
CA TYR A 73 -16.65 -0.37 12.34
C TYR A 73 -17.68 0.31 13.24
N SER A 74 -17.45 0.26 14.57
CA SER A 74 -18.34 0.85 15.56
C SER A 74 -18.48 2.37 15.38
N MET A 75 -19.72 2.86 15.45
CA MET A 75 -20.06 4.28 15.44
C MET A 75 -20.00 4.93 16.83
N GLU A 76 -19.75 4.16 17.89
CA GLU A 76 -19.78 4.61 19.28
C GLU A 76 -18.80 5.78 19.55
N PHE A 77 -17.66 5.75 18.85
CA PHE A 77 -16.59 6.75 19.04
C PHE A 77 -16.55 7.80 17.95
N LEU A 78 -17.64 7.94 17.17
CA LEU A 78 -17.72 8.92 16.09
C LEU A 78 -17.93 10.34 16.66
N ASN A 79 -17.06 11.26 16.24
CA ASN A 79 -17.17 12.68 16.53
C ASN A 79 -17.16 13.45 15.20
N GLY A 80 -18.33 14.02 14.85
CA GLY A 80 -18.54 14.55 13.50
C GLY A 80 -18.53 13.42 12.46
N ASN A 81 -17.57 13.44 11.54
CA ASN A 81 -17.37 12.40 10.52
C ASN A 81 -16.11 11.55 10.74
N ARG A 82 -15.41 11.71 11.88
CA ARG A 82 -14.16 11.01 12.23
C ARG A 82 -14.28 10.31 13.57
N LEU A 83 -13.62 9.15 13.70
CA LEU A 83 -13.49 8.42 14.95
C LEU A 83 -12.45 9.08 15.87
N ASP A 84 -12.63 8.92 17.18
CA ASP A 84 -11.64 9.34 18.17
C ASP A 84 -10.28 8.65 17.90
N LYS A 85 -9.19 9.44 17.85
CA LYS A 85 -7.82 8.94 17.55
C LYS A 85 -7.38 7.78 18.46
N ALA A 86 -7.87 7.74 19.71
CA ALA A 86 -7.52 6.69 20.67
C ALA A 86 -8.30 5.39 20.44
N LYS A 87 -9.39 5.41 19.67
CA LYS A 87 -10.36 4.33 19.48
C LYS A 87 -10.51 3.89 18.02
N LYS A 88 -9.91 4.61 17.07
CA LYS A 88 -9.98 4.27 15.65
C LYS A 88 -9.28 2.94 15.36
N PRO A 89 -9.80 2.15 14.42
CA PRO A 89 -9.17 0.90 13.99
C PRO A 89 -7.91 1.12 13.17
N ASP A 90 -7.74 2.34 12.63
CA ASP A 90 -6.57 2.75 11.84
C ASP A 90 -6.38 1.82 10.62
N PHE A 91 -7.44 1.65 9.82
CA PHE A 91 -7.36 0.85 8.59
C PHE A 91 -6.45 1.55 7.59
N GLU A 92 -5.34 0.91 7.22
CA GLU A 92 -4.32 1.48 6.35
C GLU A 92 -4.08 0.62 5.11
N ALA A 93 -4.20 -0.70 5.24
CA ALA A 93 -3.95 -1.63 4.16
C ALA A 93 -5.27 -2.22 3.64
N LEU A 94 -5.52 -2.05 2.35
CA LEU A 94 -6.72 -2.52 1.67
C LEU A 94 -6.34 -3.24 0.38
N GLU A 95 -6.78 -4.49 0.21
CA GLU A 95 -6.49 -5.27 -0.99
C GLU A 95 -7.70 -6.10 -1.43
N THR A 96 -7.90 -6.19 -2.74
CA THR A 96 -8.95 -7.03 -3.34
C THR A 96 -8.42 -8.42 -3.64
N MET A 97 -9.17 -9.43 -3.23
CA MET A 97 -8.93 -10.84 -3.53
C MET A 97 -10.05 -11.38 -4.42
N ASN A 98 -9.68 -12.14 -5.47
CA ASN A 98 -10.63 -12.79 -6.40
C ASN A 98 -11.69 -11.85 -7.03
N GLY A 99 -11.49 -10.53 -6.98
CA GLY A 99 -12.39 -9.53 -7.56
C GLY A 99 -13.68 -9.25 -6.78
N ASN A 100 -14.00 -10.02 -5.74
CA ASN A 100 -15.23 -9.91 -4.94
C ASN A 100 -15.02 -9.98 -3.43
N GLU A 101 -13.78 -10.11 -2.97
CA GLU A 101 -13.41 -10.07 -1.56
C GLU A 101 -12.45 -8.91 -1.33
N ILE A 102 -12.57 -8.25 -0.18
CA ILE A 102 -11.64 -7.19 0.25
C ILE A 102 -11.09 -7.56 1.62
N LEU A 103 -9.78 -7.44 1.76
CA LEU A 103 -9.03 -7.60 2.98
C LEU A 103 -8.64 -6.21 3.50
N ALA A 104 -9.00 -5.89 4.73
CA ALA A 104 -8.63 -4.63 5.36
C ALA A 104 -7.90 -4.89 6.68
N PHE A 105 -6.72 -4.31 6.83
CA PHE A 105 -5.89 -4.45 8.02
C PHE A 105 -5.76 -3.10 8.72
N GLY A 106 -5.94 -3.10 10.04
CA GLY A 106 -5.52 -2.00 10.88
C GLY A 106 -3.98 -1.94 10.95
N SER A 107 -3.44 -0.77 11.21
CA SER A 107 -1.99 -0.54 11.17
C SER A 107 -1.17 -1.37 12.17
N GLY A 108 -1.76 -1.79 13.29
CA GLY A 108 -1.04 -2.39 14.41
C GLY A 108 -0.15 -1.42 15.19
N ALA A 109 -0.16 -0.12 14.87
CA ALA A 109 0.68 0.88 15.55
C ALA A 109 0.30 1.11 17.01
N LYS A 110 -0.90 0.71 17.42
CA LYS A 110 -1.38 0.73 18.81
C LYS A 110 -2.19 -0.53 19.13
N SER A 111 -1.73 -1.32 20.08
CA SER A 111 -2.41 -2.53 20.55
C SER A 111 -3.33 -2.21 21.73
N PRO A 112 -4.51 -2.83 21.84
CA PRO A 112 -5.14 -3.74 20.87
C PRO A 112 -6.03 -3.02 19.84
N GLU A 113 -6.23 -1.69 19.93
CA GLU A 113 -7.25 -0.96 19.19
C GLU A 113 -7.05 -1.05 17.67
N ARG A 114 -5.79 -1.09 17.21
CA ARG A 114 -5.42 -1.14 15.80
C ARG A 114 -4.98 -2.52 15.31
N ASP A 115 -5.15 -3.54 16.17
CA ASP A 115 -4.85 -4.94 15.86
C ASP A 115 -6.11 -5.63 15.33
N ILE A 116 -6.60 -5.17 14.18
CA ILE A 116 -7.89 -5.58 13.64
C ILE A 116 -7.77 -5.98 12.18
N PHE A 117 -8.54 -6.97 11.76
CA PHE A 117 -8.64 -7.42 10.38
C PHE A 117 -10.11 -7.56 10.00
N LEU A 118 -10.45 -7.11 8.80
CA LEU A 118 -11.77 -7.34 8.19
C LEU A 118 -11.62 -8.19 6.94
N HIS A 119 -12.46 -9.20 6.84
CA HIS A 119 -12.69 -9.97 5.62
C HIS A 119 -14.06 -9.58 5.08
N ILE A 120 -14.09 -8.88 3.97
CA ILE A 120 -15.29 -8.26 3.40
C ILE A 120 -15.64 -9.01 2.12
N SER A 121 -16.91 -9.44 1.98
CA SER A 121 -17.47 -9.99 0.75
C SER A 121 -18.31 -8.95 0.04
N LEU A 122 -18.16 -8.85 -1.28
CA LEU A 122 -18.93 -7.99 -2.18
C LEU A 122 -19.98 -8.76 -2.97
N GLU A 123 -20.17 -10.06 -2.68
CA GLU A 123 -21.19 -10.88 -3.33
C GLU A 123 -22.59 -10.41 -2.91
N ASP A 124 -23.57 -10.43 -3.83
CA ASP A 124 -24.98 -10.07 -3.64
C ASP A 124 -25.24 -8.79 -2.82
N SER A 125 -24.56 -8.64 -1.69
CA SER A 125 -24.54 -7.46 -0.82
C SER A 125 -23.23 -7.41 -0.03
N THR A 126 -22.73 -6.20 0.29
CA THR A 126 -21.55 -6.05 1.12
C THR A 126 -21.76 -6.61 2.53
N SER A 127 -20.98 -7.60 2.90
CA SER A 127 -20.97 -8.20 4.24
C SER A 127 -19.52 -8.37 4.71
N PHE A 128 -19.29 -8.45 6.02
CA PHE A 128 -17.93 -8.56 6.55
C PHE A 128 -17.87 -9.34 7.85
N LYS A 129 -16.70 -9.92 8.11
CA LYS A 129 -16.32 -10.51 9.39
C LYS A 129 -15.15 -9.71 9.96
N THR A 130 -15.20 -9.48 11.27
CA THR A 130 -14.17 -8.74 12.01
C THR A 130 -13.40 -9.70 12.91
N TYR A 131 -12.07 -9.59 12.89
CA TYR A 131 -11.20 -10.41 13.72
C TYR A 131 -10.24 -9.50 14.51
N GLN A 132 -10.12 -9.77 15.81
CA GLN A 132 -9.07 -9.19 16.65
C GLN A 132 -7.80 -10.01 16.43
N ILE A 133 -6.76 -9.40 15.86
CA ILE A 133 -5.53 -10.09 15.46
C ILE A 133 -4.32 -9.74 16.33
N THR A 134 -4.55 -9.43 17.61
CA THR A 134 -3.49 -9.00 18.54
C THR A 134 -2.37 -10.03 18.65
N GLU A 135 -2.70 -11.34 18.74
CA GLU A 135 -1.67 -12.38 18.81
C GLU A 135 -0.83 -12.44 17.54
N PHE A 136 -1.47 -12.40 16.37
CA PHE A 136 -0.78 -12.33 15.09
C PHE A 136 0.19 -11.13 15.03
N TYR A 137 -0.29 -9.94 15.38
CA TYR A 137 0.56 -8.75 15.37
C TYR A 137 1.65 -8.76 16.44
N ASN A 138 1.46 -9.42 17.58
CA ASN A 138 2.51 -9.61 18.58
C ASN A 138 3.66 -10.47 18.04
N HIS A 139 3.36 -11.50 17.23
CA HIS A 139 4.39 -12.27 16.53
C HIS A 139 5.17 -11.39 15.56
N LEU A 140 4.49 -10.54 14.78
CA LEU A 140 5.18 -9.59 13.88
C LEU A 140 6.04 -8.58 14.64
N ARG A 141 5.53 -8.00 15.74
CA ARG A 141 6.30 -7.07 16.61
C ARG A 141 7.57 -7.70 17.16
N SER A 142 7.56 -9.01 17.42
CA SER A 142 8.71 -9.76 17.91
C SER A 142 9.66 -10.23 16.80
N ASN A 143 9.31 -10.01 15.53
CA ASN A 143 10.13 -10.46 14.41
C ASN A 143 11.50 -9.79 14.40
N LYS A 144 12.56 -10.59 14.23
CA LYS A 144 13.97 -10.13 14.27
C LYS A 144 14.29 -9.07 13.21
N THR A 145 13.61 -9.13 12.05
CA THR A 145 13.83 -8.16 10.97
C THR A 145 13.35 -6.77 11.36
N LEU A 146 12.27 -6.65 12.15
CA LEU A 146 11.87 -5.36 12.73
C LEU A 146 12.92 -4.81 13.69
N GLY A 147 13.58 -5.67 14.48
CA GLY A 147 14.67 -5.27 15.37
C GLY A 147 14.26 -4.23 16.41
N GLY A 148 13.00 -4.28 16.89
CA GLY A 148 12.44 -3.33 17.85
C GLY A 148 11.82 -2.07 17.22
N ALA A 149 11.81 -1.93 15.89
CA ALA A 149 11.03 -0.89 15.22
C ALA A 149 9.52 -1.15 15.38
N HIS A 150 8.74 -0.09 15.28
CA HIS A 150 7.28 -0.18 15.39
C HIS A 150 6.67 -0.99 14.24
N LEU A 151 5.67 -1.81 14.58
CA LEU A 151 4.75 -2.36 13.60
C LEU A 151 3.82 -1.23 13.15
N ASN A 152 3.73 -1.03 11.86
CA ASN A 152 2.83 -0.08 11.21
C ASN A 152 2.55 -0.57 9.79
N ILE A 153 1.51 -1.40 9.63
CA ILE A 153 1.12 -1.99 8.35
C ILE A 153 0.34 -0.95 7.57
N GLU A 154 0.89 -0.52 6.44
CA GLU A 154 0.38 0.57 5.60
C GLU A 154 0.01 0.10 4.18
N GLY A 155 0.23 -1.16 3.86
CA GLY A 155 -0.14 -1.71 2.58
C GLY A 155 -0.29 -3.22 2.63
N ALA A 156 -1.15 -3.73 1.77
CA ALA A 156 -1.30 -5.15 1.50
C ALA A 156 -1.36 -5.37 -0.01
N ALA A 157 -0.84 -6.51 -0.47
CA ALA A 157 -0.95 -6.92 -1.85
C ALA A 157 -1.02 -8.45 -1.92
N VAL A 158 -1.75 -8.98 -2.89
CA VAL A 158 -1.84 -10.43 -3.11
C VAL A 158 -1.30 -10.76 -4.49
N TYR A 159 -0.43 -11.75 -4.56
CA TYR A 159 0.09 -12.29 -5.81
C TYR A 159 0.01 -13.82 -5.79
N HIS A 160 -0.82 -14.38 -6.65
CA HIS A 160 -1.16 -15.79 -6.66
C HIS A 160 -1.68 -16.26 -5.28
N ASP A 161 -0.95 -17.13 -4.60
CA ASP A 161 -1.28 -17.69 -3.28
C ASP A 161 -0.51 -17.02 -2.12
N ILE A 162 0.18 -15.91 -2.38
CA ILE A 162 0.98 -15.19 -1.38
C ILE A 162 0.34 -13.82 -1.08
N ILE A 163 0.19 -13.51 0.20
CA ILE A 163 -0.15 -12.17 0.68
C ILE A 163 1.09 -11.49 1.26
N TYR A 164 1.24 -10.22 0.95
CA TYR A 164 2.33 -9.36 1.38
C TYR A 164 1.78 -8.22 2.22
N LEU A 165 2.36 -8.01 3.40
CA LEU A 165 2.05 -6.89 4.29
C LEU A 165 3.25 -5.95 4.35
N PHE A 166 3.02 -4.68 4.04
CA PHE A 166 4.05 -3.65 3.94
C PHE A 166 4.09 -2.83 5.22
N ASN A 167 5.20 -2.88 5.93
CA ASN A 167 5.41 -2.16 7.17
C ASN A 167 6.21 -0.87 6.96
N ARG A 168 5.65 0.27 7.38
CA ARG A 168 6.25 1.60 7.21
C ARG A 168 7.49 1.83 8.09
N GLY A 169 7.42 1.49 9.36
CA GLY A 169 8.42 1.92 10.36
C GLY A 169 9.87 1.53 10.06
N LYS A 170 10.09 0.43 9.33
CA LYS A 170 11.40 -0.06 8.91
C LYS A 170 11.41 -0.54 7.46
N ASN A 171 10.37 -0.28 6.69
CA ASN A 171 10.22 -0.73 5.30
C ASN A 171 10.42 -2.24 5.13
N VAL A 172 9.83 -3.02 6.03
CA VAL A 172 9.83 -4.49 5.97
C VAL A 172 8.56 -4.95 5.26
N ILE A 173 8.72 -5.89 4.33
CA ILE A 173 7.59 -6.61 3.75
C ILE A 173 7.58 -8.00 4.36
N PHE A 174 6.44 -8.38 4.95
CA PHE A 174 6.15 -9.73 5.44
C PHE A 174 5.35 -10.46 4.38
N SER A 175 5.75 -11.67 4.00
CA SER A 175 5.01 -12.51 3.07
C SER A 175 4.57 -13.82 3.71
N PHE A 176 3.34 -14.23 3.37
CA PHE A 176 2.71 -15.43 3.89
C PHE A 176 2.00 -16.16 2.76
N LYS A 177 1.86 -17.48 2.87
CA LYS A 177 0.83 -18.16 2.09
C LYS A 177 -0.54 -17.67 2.54
N TYR A 178 -1.35 -17.23 1.58
CA TYR A 178 -2.66 -16.65 1.86
C TYR A 178 -3.55 -17.56 2.72
N ALA A 179 -3.68 -18.83 2.31
CA ALA A 179 -4.52 -19.79 3.02
C ALA A 179 -4.04 -20.05 4.46
N ASP A 180 -2.72 -20.05 4.71
CA ASP A 180 -2.18 -20.28 6.06
C ASP A 180 -2.43 -19.07 6.95
N LEU A 181 -2.25 -17.84 6.42
CA LEU A 181 -2.53 -16.61 7.16
C LEU A 181 -4.01 -16.48 7.51
N ILE A 182 -4.90 -16.60 6.52
CA ILE A 182 -6.33 -16.46 6.75
C ILE A 182 -6.84 -17.58 7.67
N GLY A 183 -6.39 -18.81 7.46
CA GLY A 183 -6.74 -19.92 8.34
C GLY A 183 -6.31 -19.71 9.79
N TYR A 184 -5.16 -19.06 10.02
CA TYR A 184 -4.71 -18.68 11.37
C TYR A 184 -5.58 -17.56 11.96
N ILE A 185 -5.82 -16.50 11.21
CA ILE A 185 -6.64 -15.34 11.64
C ILE A 185 -8.08 -15.79 11.98
N GLU A 186 -8.65 -16.65 11.15
CA GLU A 186 -10.03 -17.16 11.33
C GLU A 186 -10.13 -18.26 12.42
N GLY A 187 -9.01 -18.64 13.02
CA GLY A 187 -8.98 -19.68 14.06
C GLY A 187 -9.17 -21.11 13.54
N ILE A 188 -9.06 -21.34 12.24
CA ILE A 188 -9.14 -22.66 11.60
C ILE A 188 -7.84 -23.43 11.82
N ASN A 189 -6.69 -22.74 11.69
CA ASN A 189 -5.35 -23.30 11.94
C ASN A 189 -4.72 -22.60 13.16
N PRO A 190 -4.40 -23.34 14.25
CA PRO A 190 -3.81 -22.75 15.44
C PRO A 190 -2.29 -22.47 15.30
N VAL A 191 -1.65 -22.93 14.22
CA VAL A 191 -0.21 -22.75 14.02
C VAL A 191 0.05 -21.41 13.36
N PHE A 192 0.85 -20.57 14.03
CA PHE A 192 1.28 -19.29 13.46
C PHE A 192 2.09 -19.51 12.15
N PRO A 193 1.70 -18.89 11.05
CA PRO A 193 2.46 -18.97 9.81
C PRO A 193 3.68 -18.04 9.90
N GLU A 194 4.89 -18.61 9.93
CA GLU A 194 6.11 -17.81 9.94
C GLU A 194 6.28 -17.05 8.63
N PRO A 195 6.48 -15.72 8.66
CA PRO A 195 6.67 -14.94 7.44
C PRO A 195 8.07 -15.08 6.85
N GLU A 196 8.17 -15.04 5.53
CA GLU A 196 9.39 -14.57 4.91
C GLU A 196 9.44 -13.05 5.02
N THR A 197 10.65 -12.47 5.12
CA THR A 197 10.81 -11.02 5.30
C THR A 197 11.79 -10.44 4.32
N LEU A 198 11.44 -9.27 3.76
CA LEU A 198 12.33 -8.46 2.92
C LEU A 198 12.43 -7.06 3.51
N LEU A 199 13.65 -6.52 3.55
CA LEU A 199 13.94 -5.18 4.06
C LEU A 199 14.38 -4.30 2.89
N TYR A 200 13.81 -3.09 2.81
CA TYR A 200 14.16 -2.10 1.80
C TYR A 200 14.68 -0.81 2.43
N GLU A 201 15.70 -0.24 1.79
CA GLU A 201 16.16 1.13 2.06
C GLU A 201 15.55 2.03 1.00
N LEU A 202 14.49 2.76 1.36
CA LEU A 202 13.80 3.68 0.46
C LEU A 202 14.48 5.07 0.46
N PRO A 203 14.19 5.93 -0.54
CA PRO A 203 14.81 7.25 -0.63
C PRO A 203 14.48 8.16 0.55
N LEU A 204 15.29 9.20 0.70
CA LEU A 204 15.10 10.28 1.68
C LEU A 204 14.59 11.54 0.98
N ILE A 205 13.79 12.35 1.69
CA ILE A 205 13.53 13.76 1.36
C ILE A 205 14.01 14.61 2.53
N ASP A 206 14.86 15.59 2.29
CA ASP A 206 15.44 16.47 3.32
C ASP A 206 16.11 15.72 4.48
N GLY A 207 16.63 14.53 4.23
CA GLY A 207 17.27 13.67 5.25
C GLY A 207 16.29 12.80 6.05
N PHE A 208 14.98 12.89 5.81
CA PHE A 208 13.96 12.05 6.43
C PHE A 208 13.67 10.82 5.57
N GLN A 209 13.60 9.66 6.23
CA GLN A 209 13.33 8.37 5.58
C GLN A 209 11.91 8.31 5.06
N SER A 210 11.73 7.88 3.80
CA SER A 210 10.41 7.50 3.32
C SER A 210 9.98 6.13 3.86
N GLY A 211 8.70 5.99 4.16
CA GLY A 211 8.09 4.74 4.59
C GLY A 211 7.01 4.28 3.62
N PHE A 212 6.86 2.96 3.42
CA PHE A 212 5.75 2.42 2.66
C PHE A 212 4.43 3.02 3.14
N SER A 213 3.54 3.36 2.21
CA SER A 213 2.21 3.91 2.49
C SER A 213 1.10 3.26 1.68
N GLY A 214 1.41 2.30 0.82
CA GLY A 214 0.44 1.54 0.05
C GLY A 214 1.12 0.64 -0.94
N ALA A 215 0.42 -0.40 -1.40
CA ALA A 215 0.92 -1.33 -2.41
C ALA A 215 -0.22 -1.99 -3.17
N THR A 216 0.06 -2.37 -4.41
CA THR A 216 -0.79 -3.21 -5.26
C THR A 216 0.07 -4.00 -6.22
N ILE A 217 -0.49 -4.98 -6.90
CA ILE A 217 0.23 -5.78 -7.88
C ILE A 217 -0.35 -5.60 -9.29
N LEU A 218 0.54 -5.39 -10.24
CA LEU A 218 0.27 -5.48 -11.67
C LEU A 218 0.70 -6.87 -12.13
N GLU A 219 -0.23 -7.83 -12.07
CA GLU A 219 0.05 -9.26 -12.33
C GLU A 219 0.62 -9.50 -13.73
N GLU A 220 0.07 -8.85 -14.76
CA GLU A 220 0.48 -9.02 -16.16
C GLU A 220 1.96 -8.69 -16.39
N GLU A 221 2.55 -7.82 -15.57
CA GLU A 221 3.95 -7.40 -15.65
C GLU A 221 4.83 -8.05 -14.56
N ASN A 222 4.24 -8.88 -13.69
CA ASN A 222 4.91 -9.43 -12.51
C ASN A 222 5.59 -8.33 -11.71
N LEU A 223 4.83 -7.33 -11.32
CA LEU A 223 5.35 -6.09 -10.75
C LEU A 223 4.52 -5.63 -9.57
N VAL A 224 5.18 -5.37 -8.45
CA VAL A 224 4.59 -4.58 -7.36
C VAL A 224 4.65 -3.11 -7.74
N ILE A 225 3.57 -2.38 -7.49
CA ILE A 225 3.54 -0.92 -7.47
C ILE A 225 3.30 -0.52 -6.02
N PHE A 226 4.13 0.36 -5.48
CA PHE A 226 4.00 0.83 -4.10
C PHE A 226 4.09 2.35 -4.01
N THR A 227 3.51 2.91 -2.98
CA THR A 227 3.72 4.31 -2.57
C THR A 227 4.57 4.35 -1.29
N ALA A 228 5.29 5.44 -1.14
CA ALA A 228 6.02 5.74 0.08
C ALA A 228 5.94 7.23 0.36
N SER A 229 5.59 7.61 1.59
CA SER A 229 5.46 9.00 2.00
C SER A 229 6.53 9.38 3.01
N VAL A 230 6.85 10.68 3.06
CA VAL A 230 7.85 11.24 3.98
C VAL A 230 7.18 12.29 4.84
N GLU A 231 7.24 12.06 6.13
CA GLU A 231 6.85 13.02 7.17
C GLU A 231 8.07 13.40 8.00
N LYS A 232 8.24 14.68 8.26
CA LYS A 232 9.33 15.20 9.10
C LYS A 232 9.03 14.97 10.58
N THR A 233 8.96 13.72 10.99
CA THR A 233 8.71 13.29 12.36
C THR A 233 9.72 12.27 12.82
N GLY A 234 10.04 12.27 14.11
CA GLY A 234 10.90 11.25 14.73
C GLY A 234 10.14 10.03 15.28
N THR A 235 8.80 9.99 15.17
CA THR A 235 7.96 8.93 15.74
C THR A 235 6.85 8.53 14.78
N ALA A 236 6.51 7.24 14.73
CA ALA A 236 5.40 6.71 13.94
C ALA A 236 4.00 7.08 14.47
N TYR A 237 3.91 7.76 15.61
CA TYR A 237 2.63 8.10 16.28
C TYR A 237 2.22 9.57 16.12
N ASN A 238 3.20 10.45 15.89
CA ASN A 238 2.95 11.88 15.73
C ASN A 238 3.01 12.26 14.27
N ASP A 239 1.99 12.93 13.81
CA ASP A 239 1.92 13.51 12.48
C ASP A 239 3.04 14.58 12.35
N GLY A 240 3.79 14.56 11.26
CA GLY A 240 4.85 15.51 10.96
C GLY A 240 4.51 16.40 9.77
N GLU A 241 5.37 17.38 9.47
CA GLU A 241 5.26 18.13 8.22
C GLU A 241 5.45 17.18 7.03
N ILE A 242 4.50 17.17 6.10
CA ILE A 242 4.57 16.35 4.90
C ILE A 242 5.69 16.88 3.99
N ALA A 243 6.66 16.04 3.66
CA ALA A 243 7.78 16.40 2.79
C ALA A 243 7.56 15.97 1.33
N GLY A 244 6.70 14.98 1.09
CA GLY A 244 6.36 14.47 -0.23
C GLY A 244 6.19 12.96 -0.27
N SER A 245 5.94 12.44 -1.46
CA SER A 245 5.72 11.01 -1.68
C SER A 245 6.39 10.52 -2.96
N PHE A 246 6.68 9.22 -2.95
CA PHE A 246 7.22 8.48 -4.09
C PHE A 246 6.21 7.43 -4.55
N ILE A 247 6.23 7.15 -5.86
CA ILE A 247 5.73 5.92 -6.44
C ILE A 247 6.92 5.03 -6.77
N GLY A 248 6.82 3.74 -6.51
CA GLY A 248 7.88 2.81 -6.81
C GLY A 248 7.38 1.50 -7.40
N THR A 249 8.32 0.74 -7.95
CA THR A 249 8.05 -0.60 -8.49
C THR A 249 9.10 -1.60 -8.04
N ILE A 250 8.67 -2.82 -7.70
CA ILE A 250 9.54 -3.96 -7.35
C ILE A 250 9.21 -5.11 -8.31
N PRO A 251 10.16 -5.60 -9.12
CA PRO A 251 9.94 -6.78 -9.96
C PRO A 251 9.71 -8.03 -9.14
N ILE A 252 8.78 -8.88 -9.59
CA ILE A 252 8.52 -10.20 -9.02
C ILE A 252 9.20 -11.25 -9.90
N LYS A 253 10.00 -12.13 -9.32
CA LYS A 253 10.68 -13.24 -10.02
C LYS A 253 10.51 -14.51 -9.21
N ASN A 254 9.99 -15.57 -9.85
CA ASN A 254 9.75 -16.86 -9.19
C ASN A 254 8.93 -16.71 -7.89
N ASN A 255 7.88 -15.91 -7.92
CA ASN A 255 7.01 -15.55 -6.78
C ASN A 255 7.73 -14.85 -5.61
N THR A 256 8.91 -14.30 -5.85
CA THR A 256 9.68 -13.56 -4.84
C THR A 256 9.95 -12.14 -5.34
N PHE A 257 9.85 -11.17 -4.45
CA PHE A 257 10.17 -9.77 -4.75
C PHE A 257 11.69 -9.61 -4.92
N SER A 258 12.07 -8.83 -5.93
CA SER A 258 13.47 -8.47 -6.17
C SER A 258 13.99 -7.56 -5.04
N ASP A 259 15.26 -7.66 -4.71
CA ASP A 259 15.99 -6.71 -3.88
C ASP A 259 16.16 -5.32 -4.54
N LYS A 260 15.89 -5.23 -5.85
CA LYS A 260 15.99 -4.01 -6.65
C LYS A 260 14.61 -3.43 -6.90
N TYR A 261 14.52 -2.12 -6.79
CA TYR A 261 13.31 -1.35 -7.06
C TYR A 261 13.63 -0.11 -7.91
N SER A 262 12.60 0.51 -8.46
CA SER A 262 12.67 1.82 -9.11
C SER A 262 11.70 2.77 -8.42
N VAL A 263 12.01 4.06 -8.35
CA VAL A 263 11.12 5.08 -7.76
C VAL A 263 11.11 6.35 -8.60
N ALA A 264 9.99 7.07 -8.53
CA ALA A 264 9.82 8.42 -9.02
C ALA A 264 9.11 9.26 -7.97
N SER A 265 9.45 10.54 -7.85
CA SER A 265 8.71 11.48 -7.00
C SER A 265 7.33 11.73 -7.60
N ILE A 266 6.29 11.73 -6.76
CA ILE A 266 4.94 12.08 -7.17
C ILE A 266 4.86 13.61 -7.28
N PRO A 267 4.51 14.17 -8.47
CA PRO A 267 4.42 15.61 -8.65
C PRO A 267 3.32 16.23 -7.78
N SER A 268 3.61 17.38 -7.19
CA SER A 268 2.64 18.22 -6.50
C SER A 268 2.78 19.67 -6.97
N SER A 269 1.69 20.46 -6.99
CA SER A 269 1.74 21.85 -7.48
C SER A 269 2.31 22.81 -6.43
N ASP A 270 1.62 22.98 -5.31
CA ASP A 270 1.93 24.03 -4.32
C ASP A 270 2.37 23.46 -2.96
N THR A 271 1.82 22.32 -2.58
CA THR A 271 2.12 21.66 -1.31
C THR A 271 2.47 20.19 -1.53
N PRO A 272 3.44 19.65 -0.79
CA PRO A 272 3.71 18.22 -0.82
C PRO A 272 2.46 17.41 -0.49
N LEU A 273 2.28 16.27 -1.18
CA LEU A 273 1.17 15.37 -0.96
C LEU A 273 1.61 14.21 -0.06
N LYS A 274 0.78 13.86 0.91
CA LYS A 274 0.86 12.60 1.67
C LYS A 274 0.02 11.58 0.91
N VAL A 275 0.67 10.79 0.06
CA VAL A 275 0.00 9.70 -0.65
C VAL A 275 0.00 8.48 0.24
N GLU A 276 -1.19 7.96 0.53
CA GLU A 276 -1.39 6.87 1.50
C GLU A 276 -1.61 5.52 0.85
N SER A 277 -2.15 5.49 -0.37
CA SER A 277 -2.39 4.20 -1.02
C SER A 277 -2.42 4.30 -2.54
N VAL A 278 -2.29 3.14 -3.20
CA VAL A 278 -2.28 2.99 -4.65
C VAL A 278 -3.06 1.74 -5.07
N THR A 279 -3.78 1.84 -6.19
CA THR A 279 -4.33 0.68 -6.90
C THR A 279 -4.22 0.84 -8.41
N VAL A 280 -4.11 -0.28 -9.12
CA VAL A 280 -4.14 -0.30 -10.59
C VAL A 280 -5.59 -0.11 -11.05
N ALA A 281 -5.81 0.90 -11.90
CA ALA A 281 -7.10 1.14 -12.52
C ALA A 281 -7.25 0.31 -13.81
N GLU A 282 -6.28 0.43 -14.72
CA GLU A 282 -6.25 -0.33 -15.97
C GLU A 282 -4.89 -0.20 -16.67
N LYS A 283 -4.62 -1.08 -17.63
CA LYS A 283 -3.53 -0.93 -18.60
C LYS A 283 -4.09 -0.29 -19.87
N THR A 284 -3.50 0.82 -20.28
CA THR A 284 -3.95 1.56 -21.46
C THR A 284 -3.47 0.87 -22.76
N PRO A 285 -4.13 1.06 -23.90
CA PRO A 285 -3.72 0.47 -25.18
C PRO A 285 -2.30 0.83 -25.65
N ASN A 286 -1.77 1.96 -25.19
CA ASN A 286 -0.40 2.41 -25.50
C ASN A 286 0.66 1.94 -24.47
N GLY A 287 0.27 1.00 -23.59
CA GLY A 287 1.17 0.35 -22.62
C GLY A 287 1.48 1.15 -21.36
N LYS A 288 0.89 2.34 -21.17
CA LYS A 288 0.94 3.03 -19.88
C LYS A 288 0.00 2.35 -18.88
N ILE A 289 0.30 2.44 -17.60
CA ILE A 289 -0.55 1.93 -16.52
C ILE A 289 -1.30 3.10 -15.90
N ARG A 290 -2.63 3.06 -15.94
CA ARG A 290 -3.46 4.00 -15.19
C ARG A 290 -3.59 3.49 -13.75
N ILE A 291 -3.21 4.33 -12.80
CA ILE A 291 -3.29 4.06 -11.36
C ILE A 291 -4.15 5.12 -10.68
N ALA A 292 -4.78 4.74 -9.58
CA ALA A 292 -5.46 5.65 -8.68
C ALA A 292 -4.69 5.70 -7.36
N LEU A 293 -4.44 6.91 -6.87
CA LEU A 293 -3.83 7.17 -5.57
C LEU A 293 -4.85 7.87 -4.67
N VAL A 294 -4.75 7.69 -3.38
CA VAL A 294 -5.46 8.51 -2.38
C VAL A 294 -4.47 9.21 -1.47
N THR A 295 -4.89 10.38 -0.97
CA THR A 295 -4.08 11.19 -0.05
C THR A 295 -4.88 11.53 1.19
N ASP A 296 -4.19 11.74 2.31
CA ASP A 296 -4.71 12.42 3.49
C ASP A 296 -3.95 13.74 3.72
N ASP A 297 -4.65 14.78 4.17
CA ASP A 297 -4.07 16.07 4.53
C ASP A 297 -3.96 16.26 6.06
N ASP A 298 -4.17 15.20 6.85
CA ASP A 298 -4.24 15.17 8.32
C ASP A 298 -5.30 16.13 8.92
N LYS A 299 -6.11 16.79 8.05
CA LYS A 299 -7.21 17.70 8.43
C LYS A 299 -8.58 17.11 8.10
N GLY A 300 -8.60 15.89 7.56
CA GLY A 300 -9.80 15.15 7.20
C GLY A 300 -10.28 15.40 5.77
N ASN A 301 -9.43 15.95 4.88
CA ASN A 301 -9.72 15.98 3.46
C ASN A 301 -8.88 14.94 2.72
N SER A 302 -9.52 14.31 1.76
CA SER A 302 -8.89 13.30 0.92
C SER A 302 -8.97 13.67 -0.54
N LEU A 303 -7.88 13.49 -1.27
CA LEU A 303 -7.86 13.62 -2.71
C LEU A 303 -7.71 12.24 -3.35
N ARG A 304 -8.33 12.05 -4.49
CA ARG A 304 -7.99 10.98 -5.43
C ARG A 304 -7.24 11.55 -6.61
N LEU A 305 -6.05 11.01 -6.88
CA LEU A 305 -5.26 11.33 -8.06
C LEU A 305 -5.41 10.21 -9.08
N ASN A 306 -5.73 10.56 -10.31
CA ASN A 306 -5.60 9.67 -11.46
C ASN A 306 -4.25 9.92 -12.12
N CYS A 307 -3.42 8.90 -12.21
CA CYS A 307 -2.07 9.02 -12.73
C CYS A 307 -1.81 8.03 -13.87
N LEU A 308 -0.90 8.38 -14.74
CA LEU A 308 -0.31 7.50 -15.74
C LEU A 308 1.12 7.16 -15.33
N LEU A 309 1.38 5.88 -15.17
CA LEU A 309 2.70 5.33 -14.88
C LEU A 309 3.28 4.74 -16.17
N LYS A 310 4.54 5.06 -16.43
CA LYS A 310 5.33 4.51 -17.54
C LYS A 310 6.52 3.77 -16.94
N LEU A 311 6.61 2.49 -17.26
CA LEU A 311 7.62 1.55 -16.78
C LEU A 311 8.89 1.57 -17.64
#